data_c0a4798fd969e8f1e22df8b898b99a93
#
_entry.id   c0a4798fd969e8f1e22df8b898b99a93
#
_cell.length_a   1.000
_cell.length_b   1.000
_cell.length_c   1.000
_cell.angle_alpha   90.00
_cell.angle_beta   90.00
_cell.angle_gamma   90.00
#
_symmetry.space_group_name_H-M   'P 1'
#
loop_
_entity.id
_entity.type
_entity.pdbx_description
1 polymer ?
#
loop_
_entity_poly.entity_id
_entity_poly.type
_entity_poly.pdbx_seq_one_letter_code
_entity_poly.pdbx_strand_id
1 'polypeptide(L)'
;IFSIDDSNPQYDIVNRIYQNTGHSTNTGVEVLFSQDLTDYWKLTSSFNVYQNAIDAYQGTLLFPYERPFFVEQSRDLAGDFKITNTVQLPIQMEAQLTGLYYSKKNIPQGEQLARYSVDFGFKKSILEKRGELTLSATDIFNRFGLRQRLTGEGFTAVYENYYETQVVRIGFNYKF
;
A
#
# COMPACT_ATOMS: atom_id res chain seq x y z
N ILE A 1 -3.74 -16.97 -7.05
CA ILE A 1 -3.61 -18.18 -6.23
C ILE A 1 -2.16 -18.60 -6.20
N PHE A 2 -1.74 -19.10 -5.05
CA PHE A 2 -0.44 -19.74 -4.85
C PHE A 2 -0.64 -21.23 -4.63
N SER A 3 0.22 -22.05 -5.20
CA SER A 3 0.19 -23.50 -5.05
C SER A 3 1.60 -24.07 -4.97
N ILE A 4 1.76 -25.14 -4.20
CA ILE A 4 3.02 -25.88 -4.20
C ILE A 4 3.12 -26.73 -5.47
N ASP A 5 4.31 -26.80 -6.04
CA ASP A 5 4.64 -27.70 -7.13
C ASP A 5 5.44 -28.88 -6.54
N ASP A 6 4.79 -29.99 -6.36
CA ASP A 6 5.35 -31.22 -5.84
C ASP A 6 5.83 -32.20 -6.94
N SER A 7 5.86 -31.75 -8.19
CA SER A 7 6.40 -32.52 -9.32
C SER A 7 7.91 -32.75 -9.20
N ASN A 8 8.61 -31.91 -8.46
CA ASN A 8 10.03 -32.07 -8.16
C ASN A 8 10.29 -31.93 -6.65
N PRO A 9 10.25 -33.03 -5.90
CA PRO A 9 10.39 -33.01 -4.42
C PRO A 9 11.75 -32.50 -3.91
N GLN A 10 12.69 -32.24 -4.79
CA GLN A 10 14.01 -31.71 -4.42
C GLN A 10 13.97 -30.18 -4.17
N TYR A 11 12.92 -29.50 -4.65
CA TYR A 11 12.78 -28.05 -4.54
C TYR A 11 11.39 -27.67 -4.05
N ASP A 12 11.32 -26.77 -3.08
CA ASP A 12 10.07 -26.16 -2.60
C ASP A 12 9.64 -25.04 -3.56
N ILE A 13 8.99 -25.42 -4.67
CA ILE A 13 8.52 -24.46 -5.69
C ILE A 13 7.10 -24.03 -5.34
N VAL A 14 6.89 -22.73 -5.17
CA VAL A 14 5.54 -22.14 -5.02
C VAL A 14 5.19 -21.37 -6.28
N ASN A 15 4.20 -21.86 -7.00
CA ASN A 15 3.67 -21.23 -8.21
C ASN A 15 2.67 -20.13 -7.85
N ARG A 16 2.66 -19.07 -8.63
CA ARG A 16 1.64 -18.03 -8.58
C ARG A 16 0.89 -17.95 -9.89
N ILE A 17 -0.42 -18.16 -9.86
CA ILE A 17 -1.29 -18.05 -11.03
C ILE A 17 -2.42 -17.06 -10.76
N TYR A 18 -2.91 -16.42 -11.82
CA TYR A 18 -4.10 -15.58 -11.76
C TYR A 18 -5.32 -16.43 -12.10
N GLN A 19 -6.23 -16.51 -11.15
CA GLN A 19 -7.47 -17.28 -11.29
C GLN A 19 -8.56 -16.61 -10.45
N ASN A 20 -9.80 -16.64 -10.93
CA ASN A 20 -10.94 -16.17 -10.15
C ASN A 20 -11.19 -17.09 -8.95
N THR A 21 -11.38 -16.51 -7.78
CA THR A 21 -11.52 -17.21 -6.49
C THR A 21 -12.77 -16.79 -5.71
N GLY A 22 -13.87 -16.53 -6.42
CA GLY A 22 -15.11 -16.09 -5.79
C GLY A 22 -15.22 -14.58 -5.64
N HIS A 23 -15.89 -14.14 -4.60
CA HIS A 23 -16.21 -12.74 -4.35
C HIS A 23 -15.59 -12.24 -3.05
N SER A 24 -15.23 -10.97 -3.05
CA SER A 24 -14.91 -10.22 -1.82
C SER A 24 -15.65 -8.90 -1.82
N THR A 25 -16.08 -8.47 -0.64
CA THR A 25 -16.83 -7.22 -0.44
C THR A 25 -16.15 -6.39 0.63
N ASN A 26 -15.94 -5.11 0.34
CA ASN A 26 -15.50 -4.13 1.31
C ASN A 26 -16.66 -3.16 1.60
N THR A 27 -17.06 -3.07 2.86
CA THR A 27 -18.11 -2.15 3.31
C THR A 27 -17.59 -1.33 4.46
N GLY A 28 -17.60 0.00 4.31
CA GLY A 28 -16.99 0.86 5.31
C GLY A 28 -17.39 2.32 5.21
N VAL A 29 -16.66 3.13 5.96
CA VAL A 29 -16.83 4.57 6.03
C VAL A 29 -15.47 5.23 5.80
N GLU A 30 -15.48 6.25 4.94
CA GLU A 30 -14.35 7.14 4.74
C GLU A 30 -14.69 8.53 5.27
N VAL A 31 -13.74 9.12 5.99
CA VAL A 31 -13.83 10.50 6.51
C VAL A 31 -12.65 11.29 5.95
N LEU A 32 -12.97 12.35 5.23
CA LEU A 32 -12.01 13.32 4.73
C LEU A 32 -12.07 14.58 5.58
N PHE A 33 -10.93 15.06 5.98
CA PHE A 33 -10.79 16.28 6.77
C PHE A 33 -9.71 17.17 6.17
N SER A 34 -10.01 18.46 5.99
CA SER A 34 -9.03 19.46 5.56
C SER A 34 -9.30 20.75 6.30
N GLN A 35 -8.29 21.23 7.01
CA GLN A 35 -8.39 22.42 7.86
C GLN A 35 -7.11 23.25 7.76
N ASP A 36 -7.26 24.53 7.59
CA ASP A 36 -6.20 25.50 7.83
C ASP A 36 -6.15 25.77 9.33
N LEU A 37 -5.13 25.24 10.02
CA LEU A 37 -4.94 25.35 11.46
C LEU A 37 -4.43 26.76 11.83
N THR A 38 -3.64 27.33 10.93
CA THR A 38 -3.18 28.71 10.96
C THR A 38 -3.05 29.24 9.53
N ASP A 39 -2.71 30.52 9.34
CA ASP A 39 -2.45 31.13 8.02
C ASP A 39 -1.29 30.46 7.26
N TYR A 40 -0.43 29.74 7.97
CA TYR A 40 0.75 29.08 7.39
C TYR A 40 0.76 27.56 7.55
N TRP A 41 -0.22 26.94 8.22
CA TRP A 41 -0.25 25.49 8.45
C TRP A 41 -1.60 24.90 8.08
N LYS A 42 -1.59 24.01 7.11
CA LYS A 42 -2.73 23.23 6.65
C LYS A 42 -2.56 21.75 6.97
N LEU A 43 -3.61 21.17 7.54
CA LEU A 43 -3.72 19.74 7.81
C LEU A 43 -4.78 19.14 6.90
N THR A 44 -4.42 18.06 6.20
CA THR A 44 -5.36 17.24 5.43
C THR A 44 -5.22 15.80 5.88
N SER A 45 -6.34 15.14 6.15
CA SER A 45 -6.34 13.74 6.55
C SER A 45 -7.49 12.96 5.91
N SER A 46 -7.26 11.67 5.70
CA SER A 46 -8.24 10.69 5.24
C SER A 46 -8.17 9.48 6.17
N PHE A 47 -9.32 9.05 6.66
CA PHE A 47 -9.51 7.85 7.45
C PHE A 47 -10.50 6.97 6.73
N ASN A 48 -10.12 5.74 6.45
CA ASN A 48 -11.00 4.75 5.87
C ASN A 48 -10.98 3.51 6.76
N VAL A 49 -12.16 3.10 7.24
CA VAL A 49 -12.35 1.88 8.04
C VAL A 49 -13.44 1.05 7.40
N TYR A 50 -13.14 -0.20 7.11
CA TYR A 50 -14.06 -1.08 6.40
C TYR A 50 -13.95 -2.52 6.88
N GLN A 51 -15.08 -3.23 6.80
CA GLN A 51 -15.13 -4.67 6.88
C GLN A 51 -14.70 -5.24 5.53
N ASN A 52 -13.65 -6.05 5.55
CA ASN A 52 -13.22 -6.85 4.42
C ASN A 52 -13.80 -8.25 4.59
N ALA A 53 -14.73 -8.64 3.71
CA ALA A 53 -15.39 -9.92 3.72
C ALA A 53 -14.99 -10.72 2.47
N ILE A 54 -14.49 -11.92 2.67
CA ILE A 54 -14.16 -12.88 1.61
C ILE A 54 -15.14 -14.05 1.73
N ASP A 55 -15.87 -14.34 0.67
CA ASP A 55 -16.81 -15.45 0.65
C ASP A 55 -16.09 -16.78 0.49
N ALA A 56 -16.66 -17.85 1.06
CA ALA A 56 -16.18 -19.19 0.81
C ALA A 56 -16.26 -19.50 -0.70
N TYR A 57 -15.23 -20.12 -1.22
CA TYR A 57 -15.17 -20.50 -2.62
C TYR A 57 -14.54 -21.87 -2.79
N GLN A 58 -15.17 -22.69 -3.62
CA GLN A 58 -14.62 -23.97 -4.04
C GLN A 58 -14.48 -23.97 -5.56
N GLY A 59 -13.32 -24.38 -6.05
CA GLY A 59 -13.03 -24.45 -7.46
C GLY A 59 -11.90 -25.43 -7.77
N THR A 60 -11.39 -25.37 -8.98
CA THR A 60 -10.29 -26.23 -9.43
C THR A 60 -9.05 -25.36 -9.64
N LEU A 61 -7.97 -25.72 -8.98
CA LEU A 61 -6.64 -25.19 -9.28
C LEU A 61 -6.18 -25.77 -10.62
N LEU A 62 -5.70 -24.91 -11.51
CA LEU A 62 -5.38 -25.32 -12.89
C LEU A 62 -3.90 -25.66 -13.10
N PHE A 63 -3.03 -25.29 -12.15
CA PHE A 63 -1.59 -25.47 -12.30
C PHE A 63 -0.93 -25.80 -10.94
N PRO A 64 0.08 -26.68 -10.86
CA PRO A 64 0.75 -27.41 -11.93
C PRO A 64 -0.09 -28.54 -12.56
N TYR A 65 -1.11 -29.00 -11.88
CA TYR A 65 -2.11 -29.96 -12.36
C TYR A 65 -3.46 -29.66 -11.71
N GLU A 66 -4.53 -30.14 -12.34
CA GLU A 66 -5.89 -29.91 -11.85
C GLU A 66 -6.13 -30.61 -10.51
N ARG A 67 -6.55 -29.83 -9.49
CA ARG A 67 -6.94 -30.34 -8.19
C ARG A 67 -7.97 -29.42 -7.52
N PRO A 68 -8.79 -29.95 -6.60
CA PRO A 68 -9.71 -29.12 -5.83
C PRO A 68 -8.97 -28.02 -5.07
N PHE A 69 -9.58 -26.85 -5.01
CA PHE A 69 -9.07 -25.69 -4.27
C PHE A 69 -10.21 -25.07 -3.47
N PHE A 70 -9.94 -24.73 -2.23
CA PHE A 70 -10.92 -24.16 -1.32
C PHE A 70 -10.38 -22.90 -0.66
N VAL A 71 -11.23 -21.86 -0.62
CA VAL A 71 -11.00 -20.62 0.15
C VAL A 71 -12.03 -20.58 1.27
N GLU A 72 -11.56 -20.44 2.48
CA GLU A 72 -12.45 -20.29 3.64
C GLU A 72 -13.06 -18.89 3.68
N GLN A 73 -14.31 -18.83 4.14
CA GLN A 73 -14.92 -17.54 4.43
C GLN A 73 -14.14 -16.83 5.52
N SER A 74 -13.84 -15.55 5.28
CA SER A 74 -13.22 -14.72 6.31
C SER A 74 -13.83 -13.34 6.35
N ARG A 75 -13.79 -12.71 7.54
CA ARG A 75 -14.21 -11.33 7.77
C ARG A 75 -13.24 -10.71 8.75
N ASP A 76 -12.71 -9.57 8.38
CA ASP A 76 -11.84 -8.78 9.25
C ASP A 76 -12.15 -7.29 9.12
N LEU A 77 -11.74 -6.51 10.12
CA LEU A 77 -11.78 -5.06 10.07
C LEU A 77 -10.42 -4.57 9.59
N ALA A 78 -10.45 -3.80 8.51
CA ALA A 78 -9.26 -3.18 7.95
C ALA A 78 -9.45 -1.67 7.82
N GLY A 79 -8.37 -0.95 7.61
CA GLY A 79 -8.43 0.48 7.41
C GLY A 79 -7.13 1.05 6.89
N ASP A 80 -7.21 2.23 6.37
CA ASP A 80 -6.09 3.03 5.93
C ASP A 80 -6.23 4.46 6.43
N PHE A 81 -5.10 5.06 6.63
CA PHE A 81 -4.98 6.39 7.17
C PHE A 81 -3.93 7.16 6.39
N LYS A 82 -4.28 8.38 6.00
CA LYS A 82 -3.34 9.34 5.41
C LYS A 82 -3.44 10.66 6.16
N ILE A 83 -2.29 11.23 6.51
CA ILE A 83 -2.19 12.56 7.06
C ILE A 83 -1.14 13.35 6.29
N THR A 84 -1.47 14.57 5.90
CA THR A 84 -0.58 15.49 5.21
C THR A 84 -0.56 16.81 5.96
N ASN A 85 0.62 17.21 6.41
CA ASN A 85 0.89 18.52 6.97
C ASN A 85 1.60 19.35 5.91
N THR A 86 1.06 20.52 5.59
CA THR A 86 1.68 21.49 4.69
C THR A 86 1.92 22.78 5.45
N VAL A 87 3.16 23.23 5.48
CA VAL A 87 3.59 24.42 6.22
C VAL A 87 4.24 25.41 5.24
N GLN A 88 3.65 26.60 5.19
CA GLN A 88 4.24 27.75 4.49
C GLN A 88 5.31 28.37 5.39
N LEU A 89 6.53 28.39 4.89
CA LEU A 89 7.68 28.94 5.60
C LEU A 89 8.02 30.33 5.05
N PRO A 90 8.77 31.16 5.81
CA PRO A 90 9.26 32.44 5.32
C PRO A 90 10.05 32.30 4.02
N ILE A 91 10.23 33.40 3.30
CA ILE A 91 11.02 33.49 2.05
C ILE A 91 10.52 32.55 0.95
N GLN A 92 9.20 32.44 0.80
CA GLN A 92 8.53 31.67 -0.27
C GLN A 92 8.94 30.20 -0.30
N MET A 93 8.99 29.56 0.85
CA MET A 93 9.22 28.14 1.02
C MET A 93 7.96 27.42 1.49
N GLU A 94 7.80 26.18 1.10
CA GLU A 94 6.75 25.26 1.57
C GLU A 94 7.38 23.92 1.92
N ALA A 95 7.01 23.39 3.06
CA ALA A 95 7.36 22.03 3.47
C ALA A 95 6.09 21.19 3.64
N GLN A 96 6.17 19.95 3.21
CA GLN A 96 5.09 18.98 3.34
C GLN A 96 5.62 17.69 3.97
N LEU A 97 4.88 17.18 4.96
CA LEU A 97 5.12 15.87 5.55
C LEU A 97 3.85 15.04 5.42
N THR A 98 3.96 13.88 4.79
CA THR A 98 2.84 12.95 4.61
C THR A 98 3.14 11.62 5.29
N GLY A 99 2.22 11.15 6.10
CA GLY A 99 2.19 9.80 6.66
C GLY A 99 1.08 8.98 6.00
N LEU A 100 1.37 7.76 5.62
CA LEU A 100 0.46 6.76 5.09
C LEU A 100 0.54 5.50 5.93
N TYR A 101 -0.60 4.91 6.26
CA TYR A 101 -0.67 3.63 6.94
C TYR A 101 -1.80 2.78 6.34
N TYR A 102 -1.51 1.53 6.07
CA TYR A 102 -2.47 0.51 5.71
C TYR A 102 -2.41 -0.61 6.74
N SER A 103 -3.56 -0.93 7.34
CA SER A 103 -3.65 -2.04 8.28
C SER A 103 -3.42 -3.39 7.58
N LYS A 104 -3.17 -4.41 8.37
CA LYS A 104 -3.26 -5.77 7.85
C LYS A 104 -4.70 -6.07 7.44
N LYS A 105 -4.86 -6.99 6.47
CA LYS A 105 -6.17 -7.51 6.05
C LYS A 105 -6.05 -8.93 5.51
N ASN A 106 -7.14 -9.68 5.61
CA ASN A 106 -7.22 -11.01 5.03
C ASN A 106 -7.23 -10.95 3.50
N ILE A 107 -6.64 -11.95 2.92
CA ILE A 107 -6.68 -12.26 1.49
C ILE A 107 -7.08 -13.74 1.31
N PRO A 108 -7.51 -14.20 0.13
CA PRO A 108 -8.02 -15.56 -0.05
C PRO A 108 -7.11 -16.69 0.45
N GLN A 109 -5.80 -16.45 0.50
CA GLN A 109 -4.82 -17.43 0.97
C GLN A 109 -3.90 -16.83 2.04
N GLY A 110 -4.47 -16.29 3.12
CA GLY A 110 -3.70 -15.77 4.25
C GLY A 110 -3.97 -14.31 4.56
N GLU A 111 -2.92 -13.51 4.79
CA GLU A 111 -3.05 -12.11 5.17
C GLU A 111 -2.03 -11.21 4.47
N GLN A 112 -2.45 -10.03 4.09
CA GLN A 112 -1.56 -8.94 3.73
C GLN A 112 -1.15 -8.22 5.01
N LEU A 113 0.15 -8.07 5.23
CA LEU A 113 0.69 -7.42 6.41
C LEU A 113 0.53 -5.90 6.34
N ALA A 114 0.49 -5.25 7.51
CA ALA A 114 0.45 -3.80 7.59
C ALA A 114 1.70 -3.18 6.96
N ARG A 115 1.52 -2.00 6.36
CA ARG A 115 2.59 -1.21 5.75
C ARG A 115 2.36 0.27 5.94
N TYR A 116 3.43 1.04 5.94
CA TYR A 116 3.34 2.49 6.05
C TYR A 116 4.43 3.18 5.24
N SER A 117 4.19 4.45 4.91
CA SER A 117 5.16 5.35 4.32
C SER A 117 5.19 6.66 5.09
N VAL A 118 6.35 7.27 5.15
CA VAL A 118 6.51 8.67 5.53
C VAL A 118 7.24 9.36 4.38
N ASP A 119 6.62 10.39 3.84
CA ASP A 119 7.12 11.14 2.70
C ASP A 119 7.35 12.58 3.10
N PHE A 120 8.42 13.17 2.58
CA PHE A 120 8.75 14.57 2.77
C PHE A 120 8.83 15.28 1.42
N GLY A 121 8.28 16.49 1.37
CA GLY A 121 8.38 17.41 0.25
C GLY A 121 8.83 18.78 0.69
N PHE A 122 9.65 19.42 -0.13
CA PHE A 122 10.07 20.79 0.06
C PHE A 122 10.06 21.53 -1.28
N LYS A 123 9.57 22.76 -1.26
CA LYS A 123 9.49 23.61 -2.42
C LYS A 123 9.95 25.02 -2.08
N LYS A 124 10.72 25.65 -2.94
CA LYS A 124 11.17 27.02 -2.82
C LYS A 124 11.00 27.77 -4.14
N SER A 125 10.26 28.88 -4.09
CA SER A 125 10.20 29.82 -5.21
C SER A 125 11.44 30.71 -5.22
N ILE A 126 12.02 30.87 -6.39
CA ILE A 126 13.20 31.70 -6.64
C ILE A 126 12.99 32.57 -7.89
N LEU A 127 13.93 33.44 -8.22
CA LEU A 127 13.89 34.29 -9.43
C LEU A 127 12.58 35.04 -9.57
N GLU A 128 12.15 35.72 -8.48
CA GLU A 128 10.88 36.49 -8.47
C GLU A 128 9.66 35.62 -8.86
N LYS A 129 9.61 34.37 -8.38
CA LYS A 129 8.59 33.34 -8.69
C LYS A 129 8.62 32.78 -10.11
N ARG A 130 9.65 33.09 -10.92
CA ARG A 130 9.83 32.45 -12.21
C ARG A 130 10.54 31.11 -12.13
N GLY A 131 11.30 30.86 -11.06
CA GLY A 131 11.94 29.58 -10.80
C GLY A 131 11.32 28.88 -9.57
N GLU A 132 11.30 27.55 -9.59
CA GLU A 132 10.88 26.72 -8.48
C GLU A 132 11.85 25.56 -8.30
N LEU A 133 12.42 25.45 -7.12
CA LEU A 133 13.21 24.30 -6.67
C LEU A 133 12.34 23.37 -5.86
N THR A 134 12.41 22.08 -6.14
CA THR A 134 11.70 21.04 -5.41
C THR A 134 12.66 19.97 -4.92
N LEU A 135 12.43 19.48 -3.71
CA LEU A 135 13.06 18.30 -3.14
C LEU A 135 11.98 17.41 -2.59
N SER A 136 11.99 16.12 -2.92
CA SER A 136 11.10 15.15 -2.31
C SER A 136 11.82 13.87 -1.95
N ALA A 137 11.40 13.26 -0.85
CA ALA A 137 11.82 11.94 -0.41
C ALA A 137 10.56 11.13 -0.09
N THR A 138 10.40 9.99 -0.74
CA THR A 138 9.28 9.07 -0.51
C THR A 138 9.74 7.85 0.25
N ASP A 139 8.85 7.30 1.08
CA ASP A 139 9.09 6.10 1.90
C ASP A 139 10.43 6.14 2.64
N ILE A 140 10.65 7.23 3.40
CA ILE A 140 11.93 7.51 4.09
C ILE A 140 12.42 6.32 4.92
N PHE A 141 11.49 5.54 5.49
CA PHE A 141 11.81 4.39 6.33
C PHE A 141 11.85 3.06 5.58
N ASN A 142 11.57 3.05 4.26
CA ASN A 142 11.52 1.85 3.42
C ASN A 142 10.60 0.75 3.99
N ARG A 143 9.34 1.12 4.29
CA ARG A 143 8.34 0.26 4.94
C ARG A 143 7.05 0.09 4.14
N PHE A 144 7.00 0.61 2.91
CA PHE A 144 5.82 0.57 2.07
C PHE A 144 5.71 -0.69 1.19
N GLY A 145 6.77 -1.50 1.15
CA GLY A 145 6.80 -2.75 0.40
C GLY A 145 5.62 -3.68 0.73
N LEU A 146 5.09 -4.35 -0.29
CA LEU A 146 4.00 -5.31 -0.12
C LEU A 146 4.54 -6.61 0.46
N ARG A 147 4.03 -7.00 1.64
CA ARG A 147 4.33 -8.28 2.29
C ARG A 147 3.04 -9.04 2.57
N GLN A 148 3.05 -10.32 2.25
CA GLN A 148 1.91 -11.21 2.45
C GLN A 148 2.38 -12.49 3.16
N ARG A 149 1.66 -12.91 4.19
CA ARG A 149 1.79 -14.24 4.73
C ARG A 149 0.78 -15.12 4.03
N LEU A 150 1.27 -16.11 3.33
CA LEU A 150 0.48 -17.02 2.52
C LEU A 150 0.34 -18.35 3.24
N THR A 151 -0.86 -18.90 3.21
CA THR A 151 -1.14 -20.25 3.72
C THR A 151 -1.92 -20.99 2.63
N GLY A 152 -1.41 -22.11 2.21
CA GLY A 152 -2.03 -23.02 1.25
C GLY A 152 -1.93 -24.45 1.70
N GLU A 153 -2.49 -25.35 0.91
CA GLU A 153 -2.38 -26.78 1.16
C GLU A 153 -0.91 -27.22 1.06
N GLY A 154 -0.38 -27.71 2.17
CA GLY A 154 1.00 -28.18 2.26
C GLY A 154 2.09 -27.12 2.38
N PHE A 155 1.76 -25.81 2.46
CA PHE A 155 2.78 -24.77 2.61
C PHE A 155 2.33 -23.55 3.42
N THR A 156 3.32 -22.90 4.02
CA THR A 156 3.21 -21.52 4.53
C THR A 156 4.42 -20.75 4.03
N ALA A 157 4.20 -19.57 3.47
CA ALA A 157 5.25 -18.75 2.90
C ALA A 157 5.05 -17.27 3.23
N VAL A 158 6.13 -16.51 3.24
CA VAL A 158 6.09 -15.06 3.23
C VAL A 158 6.46 -14.60 1.83
N TYR A 159 5.51 -13.96 1.17
CA TYR A 159 5.74 -13.35 -0.12
C TYR A 159 6.04 -11.86 0.08
N GLU A 160 7.18 -11.43 -0.41
CA GLU A 160 7.58 -10.03 -0.42
C GLU A 160 7.73 -9.55 -1.86
N ASN A 161 7.02 -8.49 -2.20
CA ASN A 161 7.21 -7.81 -3.46
C ASN A 161 7.85 -6.46 -3.17
N TYR A 162 9.13 -6.38 -3.47
CA TYR A 162 9.94 -5.21 -3.20
C TYR A 162 9.97 -4.31 -4.43
N TYR A 163 9.13 -3.30 -4.40
CA TYR A 163 9.24 -2.19 -5.34
C TYR A 163 10.19 -1.14 -4.77
N GLU A 164 10.94 -0.46 -5.62
CA GLU A 164 11.72 0.69 -5.23
C GLU A 164 10.79 1.85 -4.85
N THR A 165 10.44 1.94 -3.58
CA THR A 165 9.55 2.96 -3.02
C THR A 165 10.31 4.11 -2.36
N GLN A 166 11.54 3.84 -1.90
CA GLN A 166 12.42 4.83 -1.29
C GLN A 166 13.16 5.62 -2.35
N VAL A 167 12.64 6.79 -2.68
CA VAL A 167 13.19 7.61 -3.78
C VAL A 167 13.37 9.05 -3.32
N VAL A 168 14.53 9.61 -3.62
CA VAL A 168 14.81 11.05 -3.48
C VAL A 168 14.82 11.70 -4.85
N ARG A 169 14.12 12.80 -5.01
CA ARG A 169 14.06 13.58 -6.26
C ARG A 169 14.36 15.03 -5.98
N ILE A 170 15.14 15.62 -6.88
CA ILE A 170 15.41 17.06 -6.95
C ILE A 170 14.87 17.54 -8.30
N GLY A 171 14.13 18.63 -8.30
CA GLY A 171 13.56 19.21 -9.50
C GLY A 171 13.77 20.72 -9.56
N PHE A 172 13.84 21.23 -10.78
CA PHE A 172 13.84 22.65 -11.07
C PHE A 172 12.88 22.94 -12.21
N ASN A 173 11.95 23.86 -11.98
CA ASN A 173 11.03 24.37 -12.99
C ASN A 173 11.31 25.84 -13.25
N TYR A 174 11.24 26.27 -14.51
CA TYR A 174 11.38 27.66 -14.89
C TYR A 174 10.24 28.09 -15.82
N LYS A 175 9.65 29.23 -15.52
CA LYS A 175 8.58 29.84 -16.32
C LYS A 175 9.14 31.04 -17.09
N PHE A 176 9.11 30.92 -18.41
CA PHE A 176 9.53 31.98 -19.35
C PHE A 176 8.54 33.15 -19.39
#